data_9da7215e711cfd6983b19baad46fe41a
#
_entry.id   9da7215e711cfd6983b19baad46fe41a
#
_cell.length_a   1.000
_cell.length_b   1.000
_cell.length_c   1.000
_cell.angle_alpha   90.00
_cell.angle_beta   90.00
_cell.angle_gamma   90.00
#
_symmetry.space_group_name_H-M   'P 1'
#
loop_
_entity.id
_entity.type
_entity.pdbx_description
1 polymer ?
#
loop_
_entity_poly.entity_id
_entity_poly.type
_entity_poly.pdbx_seq_one_letter_code
_entity_poly.pdbx_strand_id
1 'polypeptide(L)'
;MPQNNQTLLEKTVADQWQTLPSGLTVLVRPMPGYSSTHVIYATKFGSIDRDFCLNGQTVHLPAGVAHFLEHKMFEDEDGDAFAKYAKTGANANAFTSFDRTCYPVSYT
;
A
#
# COMPACT_ATOMS: atom_id res chain seq x y z
N MET A 1 -35.13 -19.78 0.78
CA MET A 1 -34.54 -19.84 -0.57
C MET A 1 -33.08 -19.50 -0.52
N PRO A 2 -32.19 -20.52 -0.44
CA PRO A 2 -30.80 -20.29 -0.19
C PRO A 2 -30.01 -19.60 -1.34
N GLN A 3 -30.56 -19.55 -2.52
CA GLN A 3 -29.89 -19.00 -3.71
C GLN A 3 -29.69 -17.48 -3.65
N ASN A 4 -30.57 -16.74 -2.97
CA ASN A 4 -30.48 -15.28 -2.92
C ASN A 4 -29.38 -14.79 -1.96
N ASN A 5 -29.06 -15.57 -0.92
CA ASN A 5 -28.03 -15.21 0.02
C ASN A 5 -26.62 -15.39 -0.56
N GLN A 6 -26.41 -16.42 -1.38
CA GLN A 6 -25.15 -16.61 -2.07
C GLN A 6 -24.87 -15.48 -3.09
N THR A 7 -25.89 -15.07 -3.84
CA THR A 7 -25.75 -14.00 -4.82
C THR A 7 -25.45 -12.65 -4.17
N LEU A 8 -26.02 -12.39 -2.98
CA LEU A 8 -25.73 -11.18 -2.21
C LEU A 8 -24.31 -11.19 -1.63
N LEU A 9 -23.87 -12.34 -1.11
CA LEU A 9 -22.49 -12.50 -0.61
C LEU A 9 -21.47 -12.36 -1.74
N GLU A 10 -21.71 -12.96 -2.90
CA GLU A 10 -20.85 -12.83 -4.06
C GLU A 10 -20.75 -11.38 -4.54
N LYS A 11 -21.85 -10.63 -4.55
CA LYS A 11 -21.85 -9.20 -4.87
C LYS A 11 -21.13 -8.35 -3.83
N THR A 12 -21.21 -8.76 -2.56
CA THR A 12 -20.60 -8.01 -1.46
C THR A 12 -19.08 -8.22 -1.37
N VAL A 13 -18.57 -9.36 -1.84
CA VAL A 13 -17.14 -9.67 -1.85
C VAL A 13 -16.47 -9.41 -3.19
N ALA A 14 -17.19 -8.89 -4.17
CA ALA A 14 -16.61 -8.55 -5.46
C ALA A 14 -15.61 -7.40 -5.33
N ASP A 15 -14.44 -7.58 -5.95
CA ASP A 15 -13.42 -6.54 -6.00
C ASP A 15 -13.93 -5.32 -6.77
N GLN A 16 -13.68 -4.15 -6.23
CA GLN A 16 -14.03 -2.87 -6.85
C GLN A 16 -12.75 -2.12 -7.20
N TRP A 17 -12.59 -1.83 -8.50
CA TRP A 17 -11.44 -1.10 -9.02
C TRP A 17 -11.85 0.31 -9.44
N GLN A 18 -11.02 1.28 -9.10
CA GLN A 18 -11.20 2.66 -9.51
C GLN A 18 -9.84 3.32 -9.72
N THR A 19 -9.72 4.10 -10.80
CA THR A 19 -8.57 4.97 -11.00
C THR A 19 -8.97 6.40 -10.70
N LEU A 20 -8.27 7.04 -9.77
CA LEU A 20 -8.51 8.42 -9.39
C LEU A 20 -7.95 9.39 -10.42
N PRO A 21 -8.40 10.67 -10.46
CA PRO A 21 -7.84 11.68 -11.37
C PRO A 21 -6.33 11.87 -11.23
N SER A 22 -5.77 11.60 -10.07
CA SER A 22 -4.31 11.64 -9.82
C SER A 22 -3.53 10.51 -10.52
N GLY A 23 -4.23 9.50 -11.06
CA GLY A 23 -3.62 8.28 -11.62
C GLY A 23 -3.50 7.14 -10.62
N LEU A 24 -3.83 7.36 -9.35
CA LEU A 24 -3.80 6.30 -8.34
C LEU A 24 -4.90 5.28 -8.62
N THR A 25 -4.52 4.01 -8.74
CA THR A 25 -5.47 2.91 -8.83
C THR A 25 -5.80 2.40 -7.44
N VAL A 26 -7.10 2.33 -7.13
CA VAL A 26 -7.61 1.87 -5.85
C VAL A 26 -8.37 0.57 -6.06
N LEU A 27 -8.03 -0.44 -5.26
CA LEU A 27 -8.77 -1.69 -5.18
C LEU A 27 -9.41 -1.79 -3.80
N VAL A 28 -10.71 -2.01 -3.77
CA VAL A 28 -11.45 -2.30 -2.54
C VAL A 28 -12.01 -3.70 -2.62
N ARG A 29 -11.66 -4.51 -1.63
CA ARG A 29 -12.20 -5.87 -1.48
C ARG A 29 -12.99 -5.94 -0.18
N PRO A 30 -14.32 -5.87 -0.25
CA PRO A 30 -15.15 -6.08 0.94
C PRO A 30 -14.98 -7.50 1.45
N MET A 31 -14.80 -7.64 2.76
CA MET A 31 -14.66 -8.94 3.43
C MET A 31 -15.65 -9.04 4.59
N PRO A 32 -16.94 -9.35 4.30
CA PRO A 32 -17.96 -9.47 5.34
C PRO A 32 -17.59 -10.55 6.37
N GLY A 33 -17.86 -10.27 7.64
CA GLY A 33 -17.57 -11.19 8.73
C GLY A 33 -16.16 -11.11 9.31
N TYR A 34 -15.27 -10.31 8.71
CA TYR A 34 -13.95 -10.02 9.27
C TYR A 34 -13.99 -8.77 10.15
N SER A 35 -13.33 -8.84 11.31
CA SER A 35 -13.26 -7.71 12.24
C SER A 35 -12.11 -6.74 11.97
N SER A 36 -11.12 -7.18 11.20
CA SER A 36 -9.93 -6.36 10.89
C SER A 36 -10.05 -5.73 9.51
N THR A 37 -9.43 -4.55 9.38
CA THR A 37 -9.25 -3.86 8.10
C THR A 37 -7.76 -3.85 7.74
N HIS A 38 -7.45 -4.14 6.49
CA HIS A 38 -6.10 -4.15 5.98
C HIS A 38 -6.00 -3.22 4.78
N VAL A 39 -5.05 -2.29 4.82
CA VAL A 39 -4.81 -1.32 3.75
C VAL A 39 -3.36 -1.44 3.32
N ILE A 40 -3.10 -1.51 2.01
CA ILE A 40 -1.75 -1.50 1.47
C ILE A 40 -1.63 -0.36 0.46
N TYR A 41 -0.68 0.53 0.69
CA TYR A 41 -0.22 1.47 -0.33
C TYR A 41 1.02 0.88 -0.99
N ALA A 42 1.05 0.81 -2.31
CA ALA A 42 2.16 0.23 -3.04
C ALA A 42 2.64 1.14 -4.16
N THR A 43 3.94 1.17 -4.38
CA THR A 43 4.57 1.88 -5.49
C THR A 43 5.31 0.88 -6.37
N LYS A 44 5.34 1.13 -7.67
CA LYS A 44 6.14 0.34 -8.63
C LYS A 44 7.59 0.81 -8.66
N PHE A 45 8.19 0.91 -7.50
CA PHE A 45 9.57 1.32 -7.33
C PHE A 45 10.24 0.39 -6.30
N GLY A 46 11.23 -0.35 -6.73
CA GLY A 46 11.92 -1.32 -5.92
C GLY A 46 13.43 -1.27 -6.08
N SER A 47 14.12 -2.24 -5.51
CA SER A 47 15.59 -2.23 -5.41
C SER A 47 16.32 -2.33 -6.77
N ILE A 48 15.65 -2.82 -7.82
CA ILE A 48 16.23 -2.90 -9.16
C ILE A 48 16.03 -1.62 -9.97
N ASP A 49 15.20 -0.69 -9.52
CA ASP A 49 14.88 0.55 -10.25
C ASP A 49 15.95 1.62 -9.96
N ARG A 50 17.13 1.42 -10.51
CA ARG A 50 18.30 2.28 -10.29
C ARG A 50 18.58 3.19 -11.45
N ASP A 51 18.32 2.75 -12.67
CA ASP A 51 18.59 3.49 -13.91
C ASP A 51 17.28 3.73 -14.65
N PHE A 52 16.90 4.98 -14.80
CA PHE A 52 15.67 5.35 -15.50
C PHE A 52 15.77 6.74 -16.09
N CYS A 53 14.82 7.06 -16.95
CA CYS A 53 14.70 8.39 -17.53
C CYS A 53 13.52 9.14 -16.90
N LEU A 54 13.78 10.34 -16.41
CA LEU A 54 12.77 11.21 -15.80
C LEU A 54 12.86 12.59 -16.44
N ASN A 55 11.75 13.04 -17.06
CA ASN A 55 11.67 14.34 -17.74
C ASN A 55 12.80 14.56 -18.76
N GLY A 56 13.14 13.52 -19.52
CA GLY A 56 14.20 13.57 -20.53
C GLY A 56 15.62 13.47 -20.00
N GLN A 57 15.78 13.30 -18.69
CA GLN A 57 17.08 13.13 -18.05
C GLN A 57 17.30 11.70 -17.57
N THR A 58 18.49 11.16 -17.80
CA THR A 58 18.89 9.86 -17.26
C THR A 58 19.24 10.01 -15.80
N VAL A 59 18.63 9.17 -14.95
CA VAL A 59 18.86 9.14 -13.50
C VAL A 59 19.54 7.84 -13.14
N HIS A 60 20.64 7.93 -12.40
CA HIS A 60 21.35 6.79 -11.84
C HIS A 60 21.29 6.85 -10.32
N LEU A 61 20.68 5.88 -9.69
CA LEU A 61 20.57 5.79 -8.25
C LEU A 61 21.58 4.81 -7.67
N PRO A 62 22.18 5.12 -6.50
CA PRO A 62 22.96 4.14 -5.77
C PRO A 62 22.12 2.93 -5.35
N ALA A 63 22.79 1.82 -5.08
CA ALA A 63 22.13 0.65 -4.51
C ALA A 63 21.50 0.99 -3.15
N GLY A 64 20.30 0.45 -2.90
CA GLY A 64 19.63 0.63 -1.61
C GLY A 64 18.77 1.88 -1.47
N VAL A 65 18.64 2.71 -2.50
CA VAL A 65 17.83 3.94 -2.43
C VAL A 65 16.36 3.64 -2.15
N ALA A 66 15.78 2.62 -2.77
CA ALA A 66 14.38 2.26 -2.54
C ALA A 66 14.14 1.88 -1.07
N HIS A 67 15.00 1.08 -0.49
CA HIS A 67 14.93 0.69 0.92
C HIS A 67 15.18 1.89 1.85
N PHE A 68 16.13 2.73 1.50
CA PHE A 68 16.40 3.96 2.26
C PHE A 68 15.18 4.89 2.25
N LEU A 69 14.54 5.07 1.10
CA LEU A 69 13.33 5.88 0.98
C LEU A 69 12.19 5.30 1.80
N GLU A 70 12.04 3.97 1.81
CA GLU A 70 11.06 3.29 2.66
C GLU A 70 11.20 3.72 4.13
N HIS A 71 12.43 3.69 4.67
CA HIS A 71 12.71 4.15 6.03
C HIS A 71 12.38 5.63 6.21
N LYS A 72 12.72 6.46 5.24
CA LYS A 72 12.48 7.91 5.30
C LYS A 72 11.00 8.28 5.29
N MET A 73 10.14 7.48 4.68
CA MET A 73 8.70 7.73 4.67
C MET A 73 8.05 7.62 6.05
N PHE A 74 8.72 6.97 7.01
CA PHE A 74 8.26 6.86 8.39
C PHE A 74 8.92 7.88 9.33
N GLU A 75 9.84 8.70 8.86
CA GLU A 75 10.41 9.79 9.62
C GLU A 75 9.59 11.06 9.43
N ASP A 76 9.17 11.66 10.53
CA ASP A 76 8.42 12.92 10.56
C ASP A 76 9.17 13.93 11.43
N GLU A 77 8.85 15.21 11.32
CA GLU A 77 9.43 16.27 12.16
C GLU A 77 9.21 16.01 13.65
N ASP A 78 8.08 15.39 13.98
CA ASP A 78 7.71 15.03 15.36
C ASP A 78 8.22 13.65 15.80
N GLY A 79 8.99 12.93 14.97
CA GLY A 79 9.55 11.62 15.28
C GLY A 79 9.07 10.49 14.36
N ASP A 80 8.95 9.29 14.92
CA ASP A 80 8.63 8.09 14.18
C ASP A 80 7.11 7.97 13.92
N ALA A 81 6.73 7.83 12.65
CA ALA A 81 5.34 7.63 12.26
C ALA A 81 4.74 6.34 12.84
N PHE A 82 5.55 5.30 13.10
CA PHE A 82 5.07 4.06 13.74
C PHE A 82 4.47 4.34 15.12
N ALA A 83 5.04 5.28 15.87
CA ALA A 83 4.51 5.67 17.17
C ALA A 83 3.12 6.30 17.06
N LYS A 84 2.86 7.05 16.00
CA LYS A 84 1.54 7.64 15.71
C LYS A 84 0.51 6.56 15.39
N TYR A 85 0.87 5.56 14.59
CA TYR A 85 0.00 4.43 14.29
C TYR A 85 -0.31 3.62 15.55
N ALA A 86 0.69 3.38 16.39
CA ALA A 86 0.50 2.62 17.64
C ALA A 86 -0.54 3.26 18.56
N LYS A 87 -0.61 4.59 18.60
CA LYS A 87 -1.62 5.32 19.40
C LYS A 87 -3.05 5.05 18.95
N THR A 88 -3.27 4.70 17.70
CA THR A 88 -4.60 4.38 17.15
C THR A 88 -4.93 2.89 17.26
N GLY A 89 -4.02 2.07 17.75
CA GLY A 89 -4.16 0.63 17.77
C GLY A 89 -3.87 -0.05 16.43
N ALA A 90 -3.43 0.71 15.43
CA ALA A 90 -3.09 0.18 14.13
C ALA A 90 -1.66 -0.38 14.10
N ASN A 91 -1.46 -1.43 13.29
CA ASN A 91 -0.15 -1.97 12.97
C ASN A 91 0.28 -1.48 11.60
N ALA A 92 1.36 -0.71 11.56
CA ALA A 92 1.98 -0.29 10.32
C ALA A 92 3.27 -1.08 10.09
N ASN A 93 3.55 -1.36 8.82
CA ASN A 93 4.78 -2.02 8.40
C ASN A 93 5.18 -1.48 7.03
N ALA A 94 6.33 -1.92 6.54
CA ALA A 94 6.77 -1.62 5.18
C ALA A 94 7.74 -2.70 4.72
N PHE A 95 7.81 -2.89 3.42
CA PHE A 95 8.84 -3.73 2.84
C PHE A 95 9.18 -3.27 1.43
N THR A 96 10.44 -3.41 1.06
CA THR A 96 10.97 -3.15 -0.26
C THR A 96 11.34 -4.46 -0.93
N SER A 97 10.79 -4.71 -2.11
CA SER A 97 11.11 -5.84 -2.97
C SER A 97 11.91 -5.37 -4.18
N PHE A 98 12.17 -6.26 -5.13
CA PHE A 98 12.91 -5.93 -6.34
C PHE A 98 12.18 -4.88 -7.19
N ASP A 99 10.88 -5.00 -7.34
CA ASP A 99 10.06 -4.21 -8.27
C ASP A 99 9.00 -3.32 -7.59
N ARG A 100 8.92 -3.35 -6.26
CA ARG A 100 7.88 -2.61 -5.54
C ARG A 100 8.29 -2.29 -4.12
N THR A 101 7.67 -1.26 -3.57
CA THR A 101 7.69 -0.95 -2.13
C THR A 101 6.26 -0.88 -1.63
N CYS A 102 5.98 -1.52 -0.52
CA CYS A 102 4.64 -1.63 0.05
C CYS A 102 4.62 -1.09 1.49
N TYR A 103 3.52 -0.43 1.82
CA TYR A 103 3.27 0.15 3.13
C TYR A 103 1.93 -0.39 3.67
N PRO A 104 1.92 -1.59 4.26
CA PRO A 104 0.70 -2.16 4.81
C PRO A 104 0.36 -1.58 6.19
N VAL A 105 -0.91 -1.37 6.43
CA VAL A 105 -1.48 -0.99 7.72
C VAL A 105 -2.68 -1.87 8.01
N SER A 106 -2.76 -2.40 9.21
CA SER A 106 -3.91 -3.17 9.67
C SER A 106 -4.41 -2.65 11.01
N TYR A 107 -5.71 -2.72 11.23
CA TYR A 107 -6.32 -2.41 12.52
C TYR A 107 -7.60 -3.22 12.73
N THR A 108 -7.96 -3.35 13.96
CA THR A 108 -9.14 -4.11 14.36
C THR A 108 -10.22 -3.19 14.92
#